data_99b93d63bbb510049083209e9df3b04b
#
_entry.id   99b93d63bbb510049083209e9df3b04b
#
_cell.length_a   1.000
_cell.length_b   1.000
_cell.length_c   1.000
_cell.angle_alpha   90.00
_cell.angle_beta   90.00
_cell.angle_gamma   90.00
#
_symmetry.space_group_name_H-M   'P 1'
#
loop_
_entity.id
_entity.type
_entity.pdbx_description
1 polymer ?
#
loop_
_entity_poly.entity_id
_entity_poly.type
_entity_poly.pdbx_seq_one_letter_code
_entity_poly.pdbx_strand_id
1 'polypeptide(L)'
;MERMISKGLEPEVVYEIFEEISRIPRASRHEEQISNWLMSFAERYHLDSVQDEMGNVLIRKPGTPGKEDHPAVILQSHMDMVCEKTPESHHDFGKDPIRITVEGDRVTAKETTLGVDNGLGLRSLWRF
;
A
#
# COMPACT_ATOMS: atom_id res chain seq x y z
N MET A 1 13.93 -17.64 -0.17
CA MET A 1 12.90 -16.86 0.54
C MET A 1 13.51 -15.52 0.92
N GLU A 2 13.10 -14.49 0.27
CA GLU A 2 13.63 -13.14 0.56
C GLU A 2 13.16 -12.74 1.96
N ARG A 3 14.10 -12.34 2.81
CA ARG A 3 13.80 -11.95 4.19
C ARG A 3 12.98 -10.67 4.14
N MET A 4 11.79 -10.65 4.74
CA MET A 4 10.99 -9.43 4.89
C MET A 4 11.82 -8.38 5.63
N ILE A 5 11.98 -7.21 5.03
CA ILE A 5 12.79 -6.10 5.55
C ILE A 5 12.11 -5.52 6.79
N SER A 6 10.78 -5.62 6.84
CA SER A 6 9.92 -5.19 7.96
C SER A 6 10.17 -5.96 9.25
N LYS A 7 10.77 -7.14 9.18
CA LYS A 7 10.94 -8.00 10.36
C LYS A 7 11.86 -7.39 11.40
N GLY A 8 11.28 -7.00 12.51
CA GLY A 8 11.97 -6.33 13.62
C GLY A 8 11.79 -4.81 13.65
N LEU A 9 10.99 -4.24 12.72
CA LEU A 9 10.54 -2.86 12.79
C LEU A 9 9.19 -2.80 13.51
N GLU A 10 9.03 -1.81 14.37
CA GLU A 10 7.78 -1.60 15.11
C GLU A 10 7.03 -0.33 14.64
N PRO A 11 5.72 -0.40 14.44
CA PRO A 11 4.83 -1.57 14.52
C PRO A 11 4.99 -2.51 13.30
N GLU A 12 5.33 -3.77 13.55
CA GLU A 12 5.68 -4.75 12.51
C GLU A 12 4.62 -4.82 11.39
N VAL A 13 3.35 -4.90 11.74
CA VAL A 13 2.24 -4.98 10.78
C VAL A 13 2.17 -3.75 9.83
N VAL A 14 2.66 -2.59 10.25
CA VAL A 14 2.72 -1.39 9.40
C VAL A 14 3.72 -1.61 8.27
N TYR A 15 4.88 -2.10 8.62
CA TYR A 15 5.97 -2.29 7.67
C TYR A 15 5.75 -3.50 6.77
N GLU A 16 5.12 -4.56 7.28
CA GLU A 16 4.73 -5.73 6.47
C GLU A 16 3.82 -5.34 5.31
N ILE A 17 2.73 -4.61 5.60
CA ILE A 17 1.79 -4.17 4.55
C ILE A 17 2.45 -3.13 3.63
N PHE A 18 3.26 -2.22 4.17
CA PHE A 18 3.98 -1.25 3.35
C PHE A 18 4.97 -1.94 2.40
N GLU A 19 5.67 -2.97 2.87
CA GLU A 19 6.56 -3.79 2.04
C GLU A 19 5.78 -4.54 0.95
N GLU A 20 4.62 -5.11 1.29
CA GLU A 20 3.74 -5.77 0.32
C GLU A 20 3.27 -4.80 -0.77
N ILE A 21 2.79 -3.61 -0.39
CA ILE A 21 2.39 -2.54 -1.32
C ILE A 21 3.57 -2.09 -2.20
N SER A 22 4.76 -1.99 -1.64
CA SER A 22 5.97 -1.54 -2.37
C SER A 22 6.44 -2.53 -3.44
N ARG A 23 5.97 -3.77 -3.39
CA ARG A 23 6.21 -4.76 -4.45
C ARG A 23 5.29 -4.61 -5.65
N ILE A 24 4.24 -3.80 -5.53
CA ILE A 24 3.23 -3.63 -6.57
C ILE A 24 3.53 -2.35 -7.35
N PRO A 25 3.76 -2.42 -8.67
CA PRO A 25 3.82 -1.24 -9.52
C PRO A 25 2.57 -0.38 -9.38
N ARG A 26 2.77 0.91 -9.07
CA ARG A 26 1.67 1.85 -8.80
C ARG A 26 2.00 3.29 -9.19
N ALA A 27 2.66 3.44 -10.33
CA ALA A 27 2.92 4.76 -10.88
C ALA A 27 1.62 5.51 -11.14
N SER A 28 1.63 6.83 -10.93
CA SER A 28 0.49 7.71 -11.27
C SER A 28 0.03 7.48 -12.71
N ARG A 29 -1.26 7.29 -12.92
CA ARG A 29 -1.94 6.91 -14.19
C ARG A 29 -1.70 5.46 -14.65
N HIS A 30 -1.09 4.64 -13.81
CA HIS A 30 -0.85 3.21 -14.04
C HIS A 30 -1.15 2.43 -12.76
N GLU A 31 -2.34 2.67 -12.17
CA GLU A 31 -2.72 2.16 -10.86
C GLU A 31 -3.48 0.81 -10.94
N GLU A 32 -3.61 0.20 -12.12
CA GLU A 32 -4.43 -1.00 -12.29
C GLU A 32 -4.00 -2.15 -11.37
N GLN A 33 -2.69 -2.35 -11.20
CA GLN A 33 -2.18 -3.45 -10.37
C GLN A 33 -2.50 -3.24 -8.90
N ILE A 34 -2.25 -2.04 -8.37
CA ILE A 34 -2.55 -1.74 -6.96
C ILE A 34 -4.06 -1.70 -6.71
N SER A 35 -4.85 -1.18 -7.64
CA SER A 35 -6.31 -1.18 -7.55
C SER A 35 -6.88 -2.60 -7.48
N ASN A 36 -6.42 -3.50 -8.34
CA ASN A 36 -6.82 -4.90 -8.34
C ASN A 36 -6.34 -5.64 -7.09
N TRP A 37 -5.14 -5.31 -6.58
CA TRP A 37 -4.66 -5.86 -5.32
C TRP A 37 -5.55 -5.45 -4.14
N LEU A 38 -6.03 -4.19 -4.11
CA LEU A 38 -6.97 -3.70 -3.11
C LEU A 38 -8.29 -4.48 -3.12
N MET A 39 -8.82 -4.79 -4.30
CA MET A 39 -10.02 -5.64 -4.45
C MET A 39 -9.77 -7.05 -3.92
N SER A 40 -8.64 -7.67 -4.28
CA SER A 40 -8.26 -9.00 -3.80
C SER A 40 -8.02 -9.02 -2.29
N PHE A 41 -7.49 -7.94 -1.74
CA PHE A 41 -7.34 -7.78 -0.30
C PHE A 41 -8.71 -7.76 0.40
N ALA A 42 -9.64 -6.93 -0.07
CA ALA A 42 -10.99 -6.87 0.49
C ALA A 42 -11.68 -8.23 0.46
N GLU A 43 -11.56 -8.97 -0.64
CA GLU A 43 -12.08 -10.33 -0.77
C GLU A 43 -11.46 -11.29 0.26
N ARG A 44 -10.14 -11.25 0.43
CA ARG A 44 -9.41 -12.08 1.41
C ARG A 44 -9.90 -11.90 2.83
N TYR A 45 -10.30 -10.68 3.18
CA TYR A 45 -10.81 -10.34 4.51
C TYR A 45 -12.35 -10.30 4.58
N HIS A 46 -13.04 -10.80 3.55
CA HIS A 46 -14.50 -10.85 3.47
C HIS A 46 -15.16 -9.47 3.67
N LEU A 47 -14.55 -8.43 3.14
CA LEU A 47 -15.05 -7.05 3.18
C LEU A 47 -15.81 -6.72 1.90
N ASP A 48 -16.93 -6.02 2.04
CA ASP A 48 -17.66 -5.48 0.89
C ASP A 48 -16.83 -4.42 0.19
N SER A 49 -16.70 -4.51 -1.14
CA SER A 49 -15.87 -3.61 -1.91
C SER A 49 -16.43 -3.32 -3.29
N VAL A 50 -16.13 -2.14 -3.79
CA VAL A 50 -16.51 -1.68 -5.14
C VAL A 50 -15.31 -0.99 -5.78
N GLN A 51 -15.07 -1.31 -7.05
CA GLN A 51 -14.10 -0.62 -7.90
C GLN A 51 -14.86 0.11 -9.01
N ASP A 52 -14.58 1.38 -9.21
CA ASP A 52 -15.18 2.16 -10.29
C ASP A 52 -14.37 2.07 -11.60
N GLU A 53 -14.88 2.69 -12.65
CA GLU A 53 -14.26 2.69 -13.99
C GLU A 53 -12.90 3.41 -14.02
N MET A 54 -12.63 4.28 -13.04
CA MET A 54 -11.35 4.98 -12.89
C MET A 54 -10.34 4.20 -12.06
N GLY A 55 -10.74 3.05 -11.50
CA GLY A 55 -9.91 2.23 -10.63
C GLY A 55 -9.92 2.66 -9.17
N ASN A 56 -10.78 3.62 -8.78
CA ASN A 56 -10.97 3.93 -7.37
C ASN A 56 -11.60 2.75 -6.65
N VAL A 57 -11.16 2.47 -5.44
CA VAL A 57 -11.65 1.35 -4.63
C VAL A 57 -12.28 1.87 -3.36
N LEU A 58 -13.51 1.45 -3.11
CA LEU A 58 -14.23 1.66 -1.86
C LEU A 58 -14.35 0.33 -1.13
N ILE A 59 -13.89 0.26 0.10
CA ILE A 59 -14.01 -0.91 0.97
C ILE A 59 -14.86 -0.53 2.17
N ARG A 60 -15.89 -1.34 2.47
CA ARG A 60 -16.76 -1.16 3.61
C ARG A 60 -16.44 -2.19 4.67
N LYS A 61 -16.14 -1.72 5.86
CA LYS A 61 -15.98 -2.53 7.05
C LYS A 61 -17.14 -2.25 8.00
N PRO A 62 -17.91 -3.26 8.42
CA PRO A 62 -18.98 -3.06 9.38
C PRO A 62 -18.42 -2.60 10.72
N GLY A 63 -19.26 -1.95 11.51
CA GLY A 63 -18.95 -1.61 12.90
C GLY A 63 -18.58 -2.86 13.71
N THR A 64 -17.76 -2.67 14.73
CA THR A 64 -17.48 -3.75 15.70
C THR A 64 -18.76 -4.10 16.48
N PRO A 65 -18.85 -5.33 17.06
CA PRO A 65 -20.04 -5.74 17.81
C PRO A 65 -20.48 -4.69 18.83
N GLY A 66 -21.76 -4.31 18.76
CA GLY A 66 -22.37 -3.26 19.60
C GLY A 66 -22.19 -1.83 19.09
N LYS A 67 -21.56 -1.63 17.92
CA LYS A 67 -21.34 -0.32 17.30
C LYS A 67 -21.82 -0.25 15.85
N GLU A 68 -22.66 -1.16 15.44
CA GLU A 68 -23.14 -1.29 14.06
C GLU A 68 -23.94 -0.06 13.61
N ASP A 69 -24.68 0.56 14.55
CA ASP A 69 -25.53 1.74 14.29
C ASP A 69 -24.79 3.09 14.50
N HIS A 70 -23.49 3.07 14.79
CA HIS A 70 -22.74 4.31 14.91
C HIS A 70 -22.54 4.97 13.53
N PRO A 71 -22.44 6.31 13.48
CA PRO A 71 -22.13 7.01 12.23
C PRO A 71 -20.88 6.47 11.56
N ALA A 72 -20.93 6.31 10.25
CA ALA A 72 -19.79 5.85 9.48
C ALA A 72 -18.65 6.88 9.47
N VAL A 73 -17.43 6.39 9.51
CA VAL A 73 -16.21 7.19 9.32
C VAL A 73 -15.62 6.84 7.97
N ILE A 74 -15.28 7.86 7.19
CA ILE A 74 -14.59 7.69 5.91
C ILE A 74 -13.11 7.97 6.13
N LEU A 75 -12.27 6.98 5.80
CA LEU A 75 -10.82 7.13 5.73
C LEU A 75 -10.43 7.14 4.25
N GLN A 76 -9.62 8.10 3.83
CA GLN A 76 -9.24 8.26 2.44
C GLN A 76 -7.71 8.31 2.29
N SER A 77 -7.22 7.69 1.23
CA SER A 77 -5.83 7.74 0.81
C SER A 77 -5.76 7.63 -0.71
N HIS A 78 -4.68 8.12 -1.34
CA HIS A 78 -4.38 7.77 -2.72
C HIS A 78 -3.48 6.53 -2.78
N MET A 79 -3.56 5.79 -3.88
CA MET A 79 -2.86 4.51 -4.03
C MET A 79 -1.60 4.59 -4.89
N ASP A 80 -1.49 5.62 -5.72
CA ASP A 80 -0.35 5.83 -6.59
C ASP A 80 0.87 6.43 -5.87
N MET A 81 1.99 6.43 -6.54
CA MET A 81 3.21 7.12 -6.12
C MET A 81 3.87 7.84 -7.26
N VAL A 82 4.58 8.93 -6.94
CA VAL A 82 5.49 9.60 -7.86
C VAL A 82 6.70 8.70 -8.11
N CYS A 83 7.01 8.45 -9.37
CA CYS A 83 8.06 7.56 -9.80
C CYS A 83 9.25 8.35 -10.33
N GLU A 84 10.28 8.52 -9.48
CA GLU A 84 11.56 9.13 -9.82
C GLU A 84 12.70 8.18 -9.47
N LYS A 85 13.76 8.22 -10.27
CA LYS A 85 14.95 7.39 -10.08
C LYS A 85 16.22 8.14 -10.44
N THR A 86 17.36 7.67 -9.92
CA THR A 86 18.66 8.22 -10.30
C THR A 86 18.98 7.92 -11.76
N PRO A 87 19.81 8.73 -12.44
CA PRO A 87 20.15 8.52 -13.85
C PRO A 87 20.77 7.14 -14.16
N GLU A 88 21.46 6.57 -13.19
CA GLU A 88 22.15 5.27 -13.32
C GLU A 88 21.21 4.08 -13.06
N SER A 89 20.01 4.34 -12.54
CA SER A 89 19.07 3.28 -12.19
C SER A 89 18.44 2.64 -13.42
N HIS A 90 18.44 1.32 -13.45
CA HIS A 90 17.75 0.50 -14.46
C HIS A 90 16.35 0.08 -14.02
N HIS A 91 15.84 0.61 -12.89
CA HIS A 91 14.53 0.27 -12.35
C HIS A 91 13.40 0.57 -13.34
N ASP A 92 12.52 -0.39 -13.56
CA ASP A 92 11.30 -0.26 -14.36
C ASP A 92 10.08 -0.19 -13.42
N PHE A 93 9.52 1.01 -13.23
CA PHE A 93 8.36 1.23 -12.37
C PHE A 93 7.08 0.50 -12.81
N GLY A 94 7.04 -0.01 -14.04
CA GLY A 94 5.91 -0.81 -14.53
C GLY A 94 6.00 -2.29 -14.14
N LYS A 95 7.16 -2.75 -13.67
CA LYS A 95 7.43 -4.18 -13.43
C LYS A 95 8.15 -4.46 -12.13
N ASP A 96 9.12 -3.63 -11.76
CA ASP A 96 10.03 -3.92 -10.66
C ASP A 96 9.45 -3.47 -9.32
N PRO A 97 9.64 -4.28 -8.25
CA PRO A 97 9.33 -3.86 -6.90
C PRO A 97 10.29 -2.78 -6.43
N ILE A 98 9.81 -1.85 -5.60
CA ILE A 98 10.69 -0.88 -4.93
C ILE A 98 11.66 -1.62 -4.00
N ARG A 99 12.94 -1.38 -4.17
CA ARG A 99 14.00 -1.99 -3.35
C ARG A 99 14.16 -1.22 -2.05
N ILE A 100 13.44 -1.64 -1.04
CA ILE A 100 13.51 -1.05 0.30
C ILE A 100 14.78 -1.50 1.00
N THR A 101 15.46 -0.56 1.65
CA THR A 101 16.61 -0.82 2.52
C THR A 101 16.38 -0.23 3.90
N VAL A 102 16.91 -0.89 4.93
CA VAL A 102 16.86 -0.41 6.32
C VAL A 102 18.30 -0.18 6.78
N GLU A 103 18.60 1.06 7.13
CA GLU A 103 19.93 1.49 7.60
C GLU A 103 19.77 2.22 8.94
N GLY A 104 20.08 1.53 10.02
CA GLY A 104 19.87 2.06 11.37
C GLY A 104 18.39 2.30 11.65
N ASP A 105 18.01 3.54 11.85
CA ASP A 105 16.65 4.02 12.13
C ASP A 105 15.91 4.53 10.87
N ARG A 106 16.48 4.33 9.69
CA ARG A 106 15.95 4.83 8.42
C ARG A 106 15.51 3.71 7.50
N VAL A 107 14.35 3.91 6.90
CA VAL A 107 13.84 3.10 5.79
C VAL A 107 13.96 3.94 4.51
N THR A 108 14.66 3.43 3.53
CA THR A 108 14.93 4.12 2.26
C THR A 108 14.65 3.21 1.07
N ALA A 109 14.65 3.77 -0.13
CA ALA A 109 14.66 2.99 -1.37
C ALA A 109 16.00 3.17 -2.10
N LYS A 110 16.48 2.10 -2.71
CA LYS A 110 17.70 2.14 -3.48
C LYS A 110 17.42 2.72 -4.88
N GLU A 111 18.02 3.87 -5.17
CA GLU A 111 18.02 4.52 -6.49
C GLU A 111 16.65 5.00 -7.01
N THR A 112 15.59 4.92 -6.19
CA THR A 112 14.24 5.34 -6.55
C THR A 112 13.56 6.11 -5.43
N THR A 113 12.41 6.73 -5.74
CA THR A 113 11.47 7.16 -4.71
C THR A 113 10.96 5.97 -3.91
N LEU A 114 10.69 6.17 -2.61
CA LEU A 114 10.24 5.12 -1.71
C LEU A 114 8.72 4.88 -1.78
N GLY A 115 7.95 5.91 -2.08
CA GLY A 115 6.49 5.82 -2.16
C GLY A 115 5.78 5.82 -0.81
N VAL A 116 6.39 6.40 0.23
CA VAL A 116 5.77 6.62 1.55
C VAL A 116 4.54 7.51 1.43
N ASP A 117 4.60 8.50 0.56
CA ASP A 117 3.46 9.32 0.15
C ASP A 117 2.77 8.66 -1.07
N ASN A 118 1.65 8.00 -0.92
CA ASN A 118 1.00 7.81 0.37
C ASN A 118 0.85 6.31 0.74
N GLY A 119 1.87 5.51 0.53
CA GLY A 119 1.85 4.08 0.86
C GLY A 119 1.61 3.80 2.36
N LEU A 120 2.11 4.65 3.24
CA LEU A 120 1.80 4.55 4.67
C LEU A 120 0.37 4.97 5.00
N GLY A 121 -0.16 5.99 4.31
CA GLY A 121 -1.57 6.36 4.43
C GLY A 121 -2.49 5.26 3.92
N LEU A 122 -2.20 4.71 2.75
CA LEU A 122 -2.93 3.58 2.19
C LEU A 122 -2.94 2.39 3.16
N ARG A 123 -1.81 2.08 3.77
CA ARG A 123 -1.69 1.02 4.78
C ARG A 123 -2.51 1.30 6.03
N SER A 124 -2.55 2.54 6.52
CA SER A 124 -3.24 2.88 7.77
C SER A 124 -4.77 2.66 7.72
N LEU A 125 -5.34 2.53 6.52
CA LEU A 125 -6.76 2.20 6.32
C LEU A 125 -7.14 0.76 6.76
N TRP A 126 -6.18 -0.12 7.07
CA TRP A 126 -6.40 -1.55 7.25
C TRP A 126 -6.44 -2.03 8.70
N ARG A 127 -6.27 -1.15 9.66
CA ARG A 127 -6.17 -1.53 11.08
C ARG A 127 -7.48 -1.41 11.87
N PHE A 128 -8.58 -1.20 11.20
CA PHE A 128 -9.87 -0.96 11.88
C PHE A 128 -10.80 -2.14 11.84
#